data_bf94f897afaca5618464c46a534393a3
#
_entry.id   bf94f897afaca5618464c46a534393a3
#
_cell.length_a   1.000
_cell.length_b   1.000
_cell.length_c   1.000
_cell.angle_alpha   90.00
_cell.angle_beta   90.00
_cell.angle_gamma   90.00
#
_symmetry.space_group_name_H-M   'P 1'
#
loop_
_entity.id
_entity.type
_entity.pdbx_description
1 polymer ?
#
loop_
_entity_poly.entity_id
_entity_poly.type
_entity_poly.pdbx_seq_one_letter_code
_entity_poly.pdbx_strand_id
1 'polypeptide(L)'
;MKARFISILTLALGLCTNVHGTVYEMTVTNTETWVNTVLAGRQVGDTIHFSVPVIVNRNYGYSGFSGLTMSVRRIFSPTNQEIPLSPEYQNLLTLNSRAGFNLQGCGYHRNGERLHDLKAVVTGSLKVKYISGKWEGNNTREAIETNVPSVDMNGTHNVLVCGANLEYYLAQNLGTGYGPDNQTEHNRQKAKVCTALARIHADVYGLVEIEQGQVALAEIADYLTSATGSHYSYVDDKGSPDGSYTKSAYIYNSDRIQPVGELSSNNQGVKKRKFAQGFILLENNERFIYSINHFKAKSGSATGLDADQGDGQGIYNHARVLEARSVLQSLSSYQNYYKDNDVLIMGDLNAYAKEDPIRVFTDAGLYDLHRYFHEDSSYSYVYGEQAGYLDHAIANPSLIEQVTGMAVWHVNSDESDEYTYDKSYDQTVFRYSDHDPVLVGLRLDSTKSSSAVVENLIEQCRIGVIDGQTYLMNVGEMGEENGYYEIYGIRGEQVQGVTVIEDSPCLIGEGLPGGVYMVRIYYAGKTRTMKMLK
;
A
#
# COMPACT_ATOMS: atom_id res chain seq x y z
N MET A 1 -54.86 18.53 -77.83
CA MET A 1 -55.28 17.94 -76.57
C MET A 1 -54.11 18.18 -75.56
N LYS A 2 -54.28 19.09 -74.63
CA LYS A 2 -53.28 19.42 -73.62
C LYS A 2 -53.62 18.73 -72.31
N ALA A 3 -52.84 17.76 -71.90
CA ALA A 3 -52.99 17.14 -70.58
C ALA A 3 -52.28 18.01 -69.54
N ARG A 4 -53.02 18.46 -68.53
CA ARG A 4 -52.47 19.18 -67.35
C ARG A 4 -52.03 18.17 -66.33
N PHE A 5 -50.72 18.20 -65.98
CA PHE A 5 -50.22 17.54 -64.79
C PHE A 5 -50.46 18.41 -63.55
N ILE A 6 -51.24 17.86 -62.60
CA ILE A 6 -51.44 18.43 -61.28
C ILE A 6 -50.33 17.83 -60.41
N SER A 7 -49.41 18.67 -59.98
CA SER A 7 -48.36 18.29 -59.02
C SER A 7 -48.95 18.42 -57.61
N ILE A 8 -49.16 17.31 -56.92
CA ILE A 8 -49.53 17.31 -55.50
C ILE A 8 -48.24 17.48 -54.70
N LEU A 9 -48.09 18.67 -54.13
CA LEU A 9 -47.05 19.00 -53.19
C LEU A 9 -47.46 18.46 -51.81
N THR A 10 -46.99 17.26 -51.44
CA THR A 10 -47.21 16.72 -50.10
C THR A 10 -46.26 17.47 -49.12
N LEU A 11 -46.83 18.39 -48.36
CA LEU A 11 -46.13 19.08 -47.28
C LEU A 11 -45.97 18.06 -46.11
N ALA A 12 -44.81 17.44 -46.02
CA ALA A 12 -44.43 16.67 -44.84
C ALA A 12 -44.15 17.68 -43.73
N LEU A 13 -45.12 17.96 -42.88
CA LEU A 13 -44.88 18.56 -41.58
C LEU A 13 -44.06 17.56 -40.76
N GLY A 14 -42.76 17.71 -40.75
CA GLY A 14 -41.91 17.08 -39.77
C GLY A 14 -42.27 17.65 -38.41
N LEU A 15 -43.03 16.87 -37.66
CA LEU A 15 -43.13 17.03 -36.22
C LEU A 15 -41.71 16.84 -35.64
N CYS A 16 -40.93 17.92 -35.53
CA CYS A 16 -39.85 17.95 -34.59
C CYS A 16 -40.50 17.88 -33.20
N THR A 17 -40.71 16.69 -32.71
CA THR A 17 -40.88 16.48 -31.29
C THR A 17 -39.53 16.86 -30.69
N ASN A 18 -39.43 18.08 -30.15
CA ASN A 18 -38.40 18.41 -29.18
C ASN A 18 -38.62 17.46 -28.00
N VAL A 19 -37.94 16.33 -28.04
CA VAL A 19 -37.78 15.48 -26.86
C VAL A 19 -36.87 16.26 -25.94
N HIS A 20 -37.47 17.17 -25.15
CA HIS A 20 -36.77 17.74 -24.01
C HIS A 20 -36.65 16.57 -23.03
N GLY A 21 -35.45 15.99 -22.98
CA GLY A 21 -35.15 15.00 -21.96
C GLY A 21 -35.45 15.59 -20.59
N THR A 22 -35.96 14.81 -19.70
CA THR A 22 -36.27 15.25 -18.34
C THR A 22 -34.96 15.53 -17.59
N VAL A 23 -34.89 16.64 -16.88
CA VAL A 23 -33.78 16.92 -15.98
C VAL A 23 -34.05 16.28 -14.63
N TYR A 24 -33.12 15.42 -14.19
CA TYR A 24 -33.21 14.74 -12.90
C TYR A 24 -32.12 15.29 -11.98
N GLU A 25 -32.50 15.81 -10.84
CA GLU A 25 -31.59 16.15 -9.76
C GLU A 25 -31.20 14.88 -8.99
N MET A 26 -29.92 14.67 -8.83
CA MET A 26 -29.39 13.54 -8.09
C MET A 26 -28.70 14.03 -6.84
N THR A 27 -29.38 13.88 -5.71
CA THR A 27 -28.78 14.08 -4.38
C THR A 27 -28.52 12.71 -3.79
N VAL A 28 -27.25 12.32 -3.71
CA VAL A 28 -26.84 11.12 -3.00
C VAL A 28 -26.43 11.53 -1.60
N THR A 29 -27.24 11.16 -0.62
CA THR A 29 -27.06 11.58 0.78
C THR A 29 -26.31 10.55 1.62
N ASN A 30 -26.11 9.33 1.11
CA ASN A 30 -25.33 8.29 1.79
C ASN A 30 -24.41 7.55 0.82
N THR A 31 -23.43 6.88 1.37
CA THR A 31 -22.39 6.13 0.65
C THR A 31 -22.86 4.80 0.06
N GLU A 32 -24.10 4.41 0.32
CA GLU A 32 -24.64 3.08 -0.03
C GLU A 32 -25.40 3.07 -1.35
N THR A 33 -25.78 4.24 -1.87
CA THR A 33 -26.51 4.30 -3.14
C THR A 33 -25.53 4.27 -4.32
N TRP A 34 -25.41 3.13 -4.92
CA TRP A 34 -24.59 2.94 -6.09
C TRP A 34 -25.16 3.69 -7.30
N VAL A 35 -24.29 4.31 -8.07
CA VAL A 35 -24.66 5.09 -9.24
C VAL A 35 -25.43 4.25 -10.28
N ASN A 36 -25.13 2.95 -10.40
CA ASN A 36 -25.89 2.03 -11.25
C ASN A 36 -27.37 1.95 -10.87
N THR A 37 -27.72 1.98 -9.57
CA THR A 37 -29.11 2.03 -9.10
C THR A 37 -29.76 3.37 -9.46
N VAL A 38 -29.00 4.45 -9.38
CA VAL A 38 -29.50 5.80 -9.66
C VAL A 38 -29.68 6.04 -11.15
N LEU A 39 -28.84 5.45 -12.01
CA LEU A 39 -28.99 5.50 -13.47
C LEU A 39 -30.01 4.48 -14.01
N ALA A 40 -30.40 3.50 -13.19
CA ALA A 40 -31.41 2.53 -13.57
C ALA A 40 -32.75 3.22 -13.90
N GLY A 41 -33.34 2.84 -15.04
CA GLY A 41 -34.59 3.42 -15.49
C GLY A 41 -34.51 4.78 -16.18
N ARG A 42 -33.30 5.38 -16.32
CA ARG A 42 -33.09 6.59 -17.12
C ARG A 42 -33.02 6.25 -18.60
N GLN A 43 -33.53 7.16 -19.43
CA GLN A 43 -33.56 6.98 -20.88
C GLN A 43 -32.47 7.79 -21.57
N VAL A 44 -32.03 7.33 -22.73
CA VAL A 44 -31.14 8.10 -23.60
C VAL A 44 -31.75 9.47 -23.91
N GLY A 45 -31.02 10.54 -23.69
CA GLY A 45 -31.48 11.92 -23.83
C GLY A 45 -31.87 12.59 -22.50
N ASP A 46 -32.09 11.84 -21.43
CA ASP A 46 -32.30 12.43 -20.10
C ASP A 46 -31.05 13.18 -19.63
N THR A 47 -31.27 14.32 -18.99
CA THR A 47 -30.18 15.09 -18.34
C THR A 47 -30.15 14.77 -16.86
N ILE A 48 -28.96 14.49 -16.36
CA ILE A 48 -28.71 14.25 -14.94
C ILE A 48 -27.88 15.40 -14.39
N HIS A 49 -28.26 15.91 -13.24
CA HIS A 49 -27.50 16.86 -12.46
C HIS A 49 -27.13 16.24 -11.11
N PHE A 50 -25.82 16.13 -10.84
CA PHE A 50 -25.31 15.66 -9.57
C PHE A 50 -25.10 16.86 -8.65
N SER A 51 -25.87 16.96 -7.57
CA SER A 51 -25.70 17.98 -6.53
C SER A 51 -24.59 17.67 -5.54
N VAL A 52 -24.01 16.46 -5.61
CA VAL A 52 -22.83 16.05 -4.85
C VAL A 52 -21.63 15.87 -5.79
N PRO A 53 -20.40 16.09 -5.31
CA PRO A 53 -19.21 15.84 -6.12
C PRO A 53 -19.13 14.39 -6.58
N VAL A 54 -18.66 14.17 -7.81
CA VAL A 54 -18.29 12.86 -8.32
C VAL A 54 -16.79 12.76 -8.50
N ILE A 55 -16.24 11.55 -8.35
CA ILE A 55 -14.80 11.31 -8.27
C ILE A 55 -14.39 10.35 -9.38
N VAL A 56 -13.24 10.62 -10.01
CA VAL A 56 -12.62 9.71 -10.99
C VAL A 56 -12.05 8.51 -10.26
N ASN A 57 -12.50 7.29 -10.63
CA ASN A 57 -11.97 6.05 -10.10
C ASN A 57 -11.15 5.26 -11.11
N ARG A 58 -11.32 5.54 -12.41
CA ARG A 58 -10.54 4.90 -13.46
C ARG A 58 -10.35 5.84 -14.64
N ASN A 59 -9.10 6.00 -15.05
CA ASN A 59 -8.70 6.78 -16.22
C ASN A 59 -7.76 5.99 -17.18
N TYR A 60 -7.28 4.82 -16.81
CA TYR A 60 -6.40 4.03 -17.66
C TYR A 60 -7.18 3.43 -18.85
N GLY A 61 -6.48 3.24 -19.98
CA GLY A 61 -7.12 2.92 -21.24
C GLY A 61 -8.03 4.06 -21.75
N TYR A 62 -7.76 5.31 -21.35
CA TYR A 62 -8.55 6.48 -21.70
C TYR A 62 -8.73 6.65 -23.20
N SER A 63 -7.67 6.47 -23.97
CA SER A 63 -7.71 6.54 -25.44
C SER A 63 -8.62 5.45 -26.05
N GLY A 64 -8.67 4.27 -25.42
CA GLY A 64 -9.51 3.15 -25.86
C GLY A 64 -10.95 3.23 -25.34
N PHE A 65 -11.20 3.89 -24.22
CA PHE A 65 -12.53 3.96 -23.58
C PHE A 65 -13.33 5.21 -23.90
N SER A 66 -12.74 6.23 -24.44
CA SER A 66 -13.40 7.53 -24.69
C SER A 66 -14.14 8.12 -23.47
N GLY A 67 -13.71 7.82 -22.24
CA GLY A 67 -14.32 8.37 -21.03
C GLY A 67 -13.71 7.87 -19.73
N LEU A 68 -14.05 8.55 -18.63
CA LEU A 68 -13.62 8.27 -17.27
C LEU A 68 -14.67 7.44 -16.54
N THR A 69 -14.25 6.53 -15.64
CA THR A 69 -15.21 5.92 -14.69
C THR A 69 -15.31 6.78 -13.44
N MET A 70 -16.52 7.22 -13.14
CA MET A 70 -16.86 8.13 -12.05
C MET A 70 -17.80 7.47 -11.05
N SER A 71 -17.69 7.84 -9.78
CA SER A 71 -18.68 7.54 -8.75
C SER A 71 -18.75 8.69 -7.73
N VAL A 72 -19.69 8.61 -6.77
CA VAL A 72 -19.84 9.62 -5.71
C VAL A 72 -18.80 9.51 -4.58
N ARG A 73 -17.98 8.47 -4.61
CA ARG A 73 -16.89 8.26 -3.64
C ARG A 73 -15.68 7.62 -4.30
N ARG A 74 -14.52 7.73 -3.67
CA ARG A 74 -13.38 6.89 -4.03
C ARG A 74 -13.72 5.44 -3.69
N ILE A 75 -13.48 4.54 -4.63
CA ILE A 75 -13.73 3.11 -4.46
C ILE A 75 -12.43 2.46 -4.02
N PHE A 76 -12.47 1.74 -2.90
CA PHE A 76 -11.33 0.98 -2.42
C PHE A 76 -11.53 -0.51 -2.63
N SER A 77 -10.42 -1.24 -2.74
CA SER A 77 -10.46 -2.70 -2.72
C SER A 77 -11.13 -3.18 -1.43
N PRO A 78 -12.05 -4.14 -1.52
CA PRO A 78 -12.76 -4.65 -0.34
C PRO A 78 -11.81 -5.12 0.76
N THR A 79 -10.72 -5.79 0.39
CA THR A 79 -9.72 -6.28 1.33
C THR A 79 -8.74 -5.22 1.82
N ASN A 80 -8.84 -3.99 1.28
CA ASN A 80 -8.10 -2.85 1.81
C ASN A 80 -8.78 -2.22 3.03
N GLN A 81 -10.11 -2.21 3.06
CA GLN A 81 -10.88 -1.56 4.13
C GLN A 81 -11.55 -2.53 5.10
N GLU A 82 -12.01 -3.68 4.64
CA GLU A 82 -12.84 -4.58 5.44
C GLU A 82 -12.60 -6.07 5.13
N ILE A 83 -12.34 -6.87 6.18
CA ILE A 83 -12.41 -8.33 6.18
C ILE A 83 -13.09 -8.78 7.51
N PRO A 84 -14.09 -9.70 7.49
CA PRO A 84 -14.69 -10.28 6.30
C PRO A 84 -15.46 -9.25 5.50
N LEU A 85 -15.58 -9.49 4.20
CA LEU A 85 -16.28 -8.58 3.31
C LEU A 85 -17.75 -8.48 3.71
N SER A 86 -18.29 -7.27 3.80
CA SER A 86 -19.71 -7.08 3.98
C SER A 86 -20.47 -7.67 2.78
N PRO A 87 -21.75 -8.06 2.94
CA PRO A 87 -22.56 -8.54 1.83
C PRO A 87 -22.62 -7.55 0.67
N GLU A 88 -22.50 -6.26 0.94
CA GLU A 88 -22.43 -5.19 -0.05
C GLU A 88 -21.16 -5.29 -0.89
N TYR A 89 -19.98 -5.47 -0.27
CA TYR A 89 -18.71 -5.66 -0.97
C TYR A 89 -18.63 -7.01 -1.69
N GLN A 90 -19.20 -8.08 -1.13
CA GLN A 90 -19.31 -9.36 -1.80
C GLN A 90 -20.13 -9.26 -3.08
N ASN A 91 -21.21 -8.48 -3.08
CA ASN A 91 -21.98 -8.18 -4.28
C ASN A 91 -21.19 -7.39 -5.31
N LEU A 92 -20.30 -6.50 -4.90
CA LEU A 92 -19.38 -5.80 -5.81
C LEU A 92 -18.41 -6.76 -6.51
N LEU A 93 -17.83 -7.71 -5.77
CA LEU A 93 -16.92 -8.71 -6.32
C LEU A 93 -17.63 -9.66 -7.30
N THR A 94 -18.83 -10.12 -6.94
CA THR A 94 -19.61 -11.07 -7.78
C THR A 94 -20.19 -10.45 -9.03
N LEU A 95 -20.51 -9.16 -9.01
CA LEU A 95 -21.17 -8.53 -10.15
C LEU A 95 -20.20 -8.10 -11.24
N ASN A 96 -18.86 -8.19 -11.05
CA ASN A 96 -17.91 -7.51 -11.94
C ASN A 96 -18.42 -6.08 -12.25
N SER A 97 -19.22 -5.56 -11.34
CA SER A 97 -20.05 -4.41 -11.61
C SER A 97 -19.26 -3.18 -11.28
N ARG A 98 -19.03 -2.44 -12.27
CA ARG A 98 -18.52 -1.08 -12.21
C ARG A 98 -19.37 -0.31 -11.20
N ALA A 99 -18.79 -0.02 -10.05
CA ALA A 99 -19.46 0.79 -9.02
C ALA A 99 -19.65 2.26 -9.45
N GLY A 100 -19.30 2.55 -10.70
CA GLY A 100 -19.36 3.86 -11.28
C GLY A 100 -20.05 3.89 -12.67
N PHE A 101 -20.13 5.09 -13.21
CA PHE A 101 -20.65 5.36 -14.55
C PHE A 101 -19.52 5.90 -15.44
N ASN A 102 -19.62 5.70 -16.74
CA ASN A 102 -18.68 6.20 -17.73
C ASN A 102 -19.06 7.64 -18.16
N LEU A 103 -18.20 8.61 -17.84
CA LEU A 103 -18.34 10.01 -18.26
C LEU A 103 -17.49 10.26 -19.51
N GLN A 104 -18.14 10.59 -20.62
CA GLN A 104 -17.52 10.84 -21.91
C GLN A 104 -17.41 12.36 -22.18
N GLY A 105 -16.39 12.78 -22.92
CA GLY A 105 -16.26 14.13 -23.47
C GLY A 105 -15.82 15.21 -22.48
N CYS A 106 -15.28 14.84 -21.33
CA CYS A 106 -14.75 15.78 -20.34
C CYS A 106 -13.23 16.05 -20.44
N GLY A 107 -12.51 15.28 -21.27
CA GLY A 107 -11.05 15.32 -21.32
C GLY A 107 -10.39 14.32 -20.36
N TYR A 108 -9.05 14.40 -20.26
CA TYR A 108 -8.27 13.58 -19.33
C TYR A 108 -8.27 14.18 -17.93
N HIS A 109 -8.50 13.35 -16.95
CA HIS A 109 -8.39 13.69 -15.53
C HIS A 109 -7.77 12.51 -14.77
N ARG A 110 -7.05 12.81 -13.70
CA ARG A 110 -6.41 11.81 -12.84
C ARG A 110 -7.45 11.08 -11.97
N ASN A 111 -7.14 9.86 -11.59
CA ASN A 111 -7.92 9.20 -10.53
C ASN A 111 -7.89 10.07 -9.26
N GLY A 112 -9.00 10.08 -8.52
CA GLY A 112 -9.16 10.91 -7.34
C GLY A 112 -9.57 12.36 -7.59
N GLU A 113 -9.48 12.89 -8.82
CA GLU A 113 -10.02 14.22 -9.13
C GLU A 113 -11.53 14.27 -8.94
N ARG A 114 -12.02 15.43 -8.45
CA ARG A 114 -13.44 15.63 -8.14
C ARG A 114 -14.06 16.63 -9.10
N LEU A 115 -15.28 16.30 -9.50
CA LEU A 115 -16.09 17.13 -10.37
C LEU A 115 -17.37 17.54 -9.64
N HIS A 116 -17.52 18.82 -9.38
CA HIS A 116 -18.70 19.42 -8.73
C HIS A 116 -19.72 19.86 -9.77
N ASP A 117 -21.01 19.89 -9.39
CA ASP A 117 -22.13 20.36 -10.20
C ASP A 117 -22.17 19.71 -11.60
N LEU A 118 -21.85 18.42 -11.69
CA LEU A 118 -21.85 17.71 -12.95
C LEU A 118 -23.25 17.70 -13.57
N LYS A 119 -23.37 18.28 -14.76
CA LYS A 119 -24.51 18.06 -15.67
C LYS A 119 -24.08 17.19 -16.83
N ALA A 120 -24.82 16.13 -17.10
CA ALA A 120 -24.52 15.18 -18.15
C ALA A 120 -25.79 14.63 -18.79
N VAL A 121 -25.73 14.28 -20.06
CA VAL A 121 -26.83 13.62 -20.78
C VAL A 121 -26.61 12.10 -20.84
N VAL A 122 -27.64 11.33 -20.56
CA VAL A 122 -27.62 9.86 -20.66
C VAL A 122 -27.44 9.46 -22.11
N THR A 123 -26.40 8.65 -22.41
CA THR A 123 -26.11 8.13 -23.74
C THR A 123 -26.25 6.60 -23.84
N GLY A 124 -26.44 5.93 -22.72
CA GLY A 124 -26.59 4.48 -22.64
C GLY A 124 -26.62 3.99 -21.18
N SER A 125 -26.70 2.69 -21.00
CA SER A 125 -26.62 2.10 -19.67
C SER A 125 -25.28 2.45 -19.01
N LEU A 126 -25.31 3.12 -17.84
CA LEU A 126 -24.14 3.60 -17.11
C LEU A 126 -23.19 4.48 -17.94
N LYS A 127 -23.69 5.11 -19.01
CA LYS A 127 -22.93 6.01 -19.87
C LYS A 127 -23.59 7.38 -19.93
N VAL A 128 -22.82 8.40 -19.68
CA VAL A 128 -23.26 9.79 -19.76
C VAL A 128 -22.23 10.64 -20.50
N LYS A 129 -22.69 11.68 -21.17
CA LYS A 129 -21.83 12.66 -21.85
C LYS A 129 -21.84 13.96 -21.07
N TYR A 130 -20.64 14.47 -20.79
CA TYR A 130 -20.41 15.73 -20.10
C TYR A 130 -21.09 16.91 -20.79
N ILE A 131 -21.78 17.75 -20.03
CA ILE A 131 -22.32 19.03 -20.46
C ILE A 131 -21.56 20.16 -19.76
N SER A 132 -21.54 20.13 -18.42
CA SER A 132 -20.86 21.14 -17.60
C SER A 132 -20.55 20.62 -16.21
N GLY A 133 -19.64 21.28 -15.51
CA GLY A 133 -19.24 21.02 -14.13
C GLY A 133 -17.98 21.80 -13.79
N LYS A 134 -17.57 21.76 -12.54
CA LYS A 134 -16.36 22.43 -12.04
C LYS A 134 -15.41 21.42 -11.43
N TRP A 135 -14.25 21.27 -12.02
CA TRP A 135 -13.19 20.43 -11.49
C TRP A 135 -12.50 21.08 -10.28
N GLU A 136 -12.23 20.27 -9.27
CA GLU A 136 -11.43 20.65 -8.10
C GLU A 136 -9.95 20.52 -8.42
N GLY A 137 -9.17 21.56 -8.13
CA GLY A 137 -7.78 21.69 -8.60
C GLY A 137 -6.70 21.04 -7.73
N ASN A 138 -7.03 20.43 -6.59
CA ASN A 138 -6.03 19.97 -5.62
C ASN A 138 -5.37 18.62 -5.97
N ASN A 139 -5.87 17.90 -6.95
CA ASN A 139 -5.25 16.66 -7.43
C ASN A 139 -4.73 16.79 -8.87
N THR A 140 -4.38 17.99 -9.30
CA THR A 140 -3.81 18.22 -10.64
C THR A 140 -2.35 17.79 -10.70
N ARG A 141 -1.86 17.46 -11.90
CA ARG A 141 -0.45 17.14 -12.11
C ARG A 141 0.49 18.21 -11.58
N GLU A 142 0.19 19.48 -11.84
CA GLU A 142 1.02 20.61 -11.37
C GLU A 142 1.12 20.65 -9.84
N ALA A 143 0.00 20.46 -9.13
CA ALA A 143 -0.02 20.44 -7.68
C ALA A 143 0.77 19.25 -7.10
N ILE A 144 0.65 18.07 -7.71
CA ILE A 144 1.35 16.87 -7.24
C ILE A 144 2.85 16.92 -7.59
N GLU A 145 3.19 17.36 -8.80
CA GLU A 145 4.58 17.39 -9.27
C GLU A 145 5.47 18.30 -8.44
N THR A 146 4.92 19.42 -7.96
CA THR A 146 5.68 20.41 -7.18
C THR A 146 5.83 20.05 -5.70
N ASN A 147 5.01 19.13 -5.18
CA ASN A 147 4.95 18.84 -3.75
C ASN A 147 5.10 17.35 -3.46
N VAL A 148 6.33 16.92 -3.17
CA VAL A 148 6.54 15.63 -2.49
C VAL A 148 5.90 15.73 -1.10
N PRO A 149 5.00 14.79 -0.72
CA PRO A 149 4.29 14.91 0.55
C PRO A 149 5.24 14.81 1.75
N SER A 150 4.95 15.61 2.77
CA SER A 150 5.72 15.62 4.02
C SER A 150 5.46 14.36 4.86
N VAL A 151 6.49 13.92 5.56
CA VAL A 151 6.45 12.86 6.56
C VAL A 151 6.65 13.40 7.99
N ASP A 152 6.57 14.70 8.18
CA ASP A 152 6.77 15.40 9.46
C ASP A 152 5.44 15.64 10.19
N MET A 153 4.70 14.56 10.50
CA MET A 153 3.42 14.62 11.19
C MET A 153 3.58 14.72 12.72
N ASN A 154 4.53 13.95 13.28
CA ASN A 154 4.80 13.86 14.72
C ASN A 154 6.21 14.39 15.08
N GLY A 155 6.69 15.39 14.34
CA GLY A 155 8.02 15.98 14.51
C GLY A 155 8.86 15.90 13.25
N THR A 156 10.01 16.57 13.25
CA THR A 156 10.88 16.63 12.07
C THR A 156 11.76 15.37 12.02
N HIS A 157 11.78 14.71 10.86
CA HIS A 157 12.65 13.56 10.63
C HIS A 157 14.13 13.98 10.50
N ASN A 158 15.03 13.05 10.79
CA ASN A 158 16.45 13.16 10.45
C ASN A 158 16.90 12.06 9.48
N VAL A 159 16.03 11.09 9.17
CA VAL A 159 16.21 10.10 8.12
C VAL A 159 14.91 9.98 7.31
N LEU A 160 15.01 10.08 6.00
CA LEU A 160 13.91 9.82 5.06
C LEU A 160 14.16 8.49 4.36
N VAL A 161 13.20 7.56 4.50
CA VAL A 161 13.23 6.25 3.84
C VAL A 161 12.15 6.19 2.77
N CYS A 162 12.48 5.62 1.61
CA CYS A 162 11.54 5.43 0.50
C CYS A 162 11.49 3.96 0.09
N GLY A 163 10.29 3.40 -0.07
CA GLY A 163 10.02 2.13 -0.73
C GLY A 163 9.38 2.37 -2.09
N ALA A 164 9.90 1.75 -3.16
CA ALA A 164 9.37 1.93 -4.51
C ALA A 164 9.43 0.65 -5.35
N ASN A 165 8.30 0.29 -5.97
CA ASN A 165 8.26 -0.66 -7.07
C ASN A 165 8.55 0.08 -8.38
N LEU A 166 9.47 -0.43 -9.21
CA LEU A 166 9.96 0.23 -10.42
C LEU A 166 9.38 -0.35 -11.72
N GLU A 167 8.41 -1.25 -11.65
CA GLU A 167 7.74 -1.86 -12.80
C GLU A 167 8.76 -2.40 -13.84
N TYR A 168 9.56 -3.39 -13.43
CA TYR A 168 10.60 -3.99 -14.27
C TYR A 168 11.60 -2.98 -14.84
N TYR A 169 12.31 -2.26 -13.97
CA TYR A 169 13.41 -1.39 -14.40
C TYR A 169 14.60 -2.23 -14.88
N LEU A 170 14.71 -2.40 -16.20
CA LEU A 170 15.72 -3.23 -16.86
C LEU A 170 16.65 -2.35 -17.69
N ALA A 171 17.97 -2.42 -17.43
CA ALA A 171 19.00 -1.65 -18.12
C ALA A 171 19.74 -2.45 -19.21
N GLN A 172 19.77 -3.79 -19.07
CA GLN A 172 20.51 -4.68 -19.96
C GLN A 172 19.62 -5.74 -20.64
N ASN A 173 18.64 -6.29 -19.90
CA ASN A 173 17.75 -7.35 -20.40
C ASN A 173 16.53 -6.75 -21.11
N LEU A 174 16.75 -6.04 -22.20
CA LEU A 174 15.70 -5.39 -22.98
C LEU A 174 15.01 -6.38 -23.92
N GLY A 175 13.74 -6.13 -24.27
CA GLY A 175 12.96 -6.93 -25.22
C GLY A 175 12.59 -8.33 -24.73
N THR A 176 12.47 -8.51 -23.41
CA THR A 176 12.14 -9.82 -22.81
C THR A 176 10.63 -10.05 -22.67
N GLY A 177 9.81 -9.08 -23.06
CA GLY A 177 8.37 -9.04 -22.80
C GLY A 177 8.01 -8.54 -21.38
N TYR A 178 9.01 -8.12 -20.61
CA TYR A 178 8.90 -7.40 -19.35
C TYR A 178 9.80 -6.16 -19.42
N GLY A 179 9.34 -5.04 -18.85
CA GLY A 179 10.08 -3.79 -18.88
C GLY A 179 10.27 -3.24 -20.31
N PRO A 180 11.31 -2.42 -20.55
CA PRO A 180 11.53 -1.78 -21.83
C PRO A 180 11.94 -2.79 -22.93
N ASP A 181 11.38 -2.62 -24.13
CA ASP A 181 11.71 -3.45 -25.28
C ASP A 181 13.03 -3.04 -25.95
N ASN A 182 13.46 -1.80 -25.77
CA ASN A 182 14.64 -1.26 -26.43
C ASN A 182 15.26 -0.09 -25.64
N GLN A 183 16.46 0.33 -26.08
CA GLN A 183 17.21 1.40 -25.41
C GLN A 183 16.45 2.74 -25.36
N THR A 184 15.60 3.03 -26.32
CA THR A 184 14.82 4.27 -26.33
C THR A 184 13.78 4.27 -25.21
N GLU A 185 13.10 3.15 -25.01
CA GLU A 185 12.15 2.97 -23.92
C GLU A 185 12.85 2.95 -22.57
N HIS A 186 13.98 2.24 -22.46
CA HIS A 186 14.80 2.28 -21.25
C HIS A 186 15.21 3.71 -20.87
N ASN A 187 15.68 4.50 -21.82
CA ASN A 187 16.06 5.89 -21.57
C ASN A 187 14.87 6.73 -21.07
N ARG A 188 13.66 6.47 -21.56
CA ARG A 188 12.43 7.12 -21.08
C ARG A 188 12.08 6.69 -19.65
N GLN A 189 12.10 5.38 -19.39
CA GLN A 189 11.87 4.82 -18.05
C GLN A 189 12.87 5.39 -17.05
N LYS A 190 14.17 5.35 -17.40
CA LYS A 190 15.25 5.94 -16.61
C LYS A 190 14.99 7.41 -16.27
N ALA A 191 14.65 8.23 -17.28
CA ALA A 191 14.40 9.64 -17.07
C ALA A 191 13.26 9.88 -16.07
N LYS A 192 12.16 9.13 -16.17
CA LYS A 192 11.02 9.23 -15.25
C LYS A 192 11.38 8.76 -13.84
N VAL A 193 11.88 7.54 -13.70
CA VAL A 193 12.26 6.92 -12.40
C VAL A 193 13.29 7.80 -11.68
N CYS A 194 14.40 8.11 -12.35
CA CYS A 194 15.49 8.84 -11.70
C CYS A 194 15.09 10.27 -11.32
N THR A 195 14.26 10.94 -12.13
CA THR A 195 13.75 12.28 -11.79
C THR A 195 12.82 12.21 -10.56
N ALA A 196 11.96 11.19 -10.48
CA ALA A 196 11.07 11.02 -9.34
C ALA A 196 11.87 10.75 -8.04
N LEU A 197 12.82 9.81 -8.09
CA LEU A 197 13.67 9.50 -6.93
C LEU A 197 14.51 10.71 -6.52
N ALA A 198 15.09 11.46 -7.47
CA ALA A 198 15.86 12.67 -7.15
C ALA A 198 15.01 13.76 -6.48
N ARG A 199 13.73 13.88 -6.82
CA ARG A 199 12.80 14.82 -6.15
C ARG A 199 12.45 14.39 -4.74
N ILE A 200 12.28 13.08 -4.50
CA ILE A 200 12.07 12.54 -3.15
C ILE A 200 13.31 12.80 -2.29
N HIS A 201 14.52 12.62 -2.84
CA HIS A 201 15.79 12.87 -2.18
C HIS A 201 15.90 12.14 -0.82
N ALA A 202 15.51 10.84 -0.80
CA ALA A 202 15.55 10.03 0.41
C ALA A 202 16.98 9.66 0.81
N ASP A 203 17.19 9.43 2.10
CA ASP A 203 18.45 8.93 2.63
C ASP A 203 18.66 7.45 2.31
N VAL A 204 17.57 6.66 2.27
CA VAL A 204 17.62 5.25 1.87
C VAL A 204 16.41 4.91 0.99
N TYR A 205 16.68 4.30 -0.16
CA TYR A 205 15.68 3.71 -1.05
C TYR A 205 15.72 2.19 -0.93
N GLY A 206 14.58 1.56 -0.68
CA GLY A 206 14.33 0.15 -0.91
C GLY A 206 13.57 -0.01 -2.21
N LEU A 207 14.19 -0.64 -3.19
CA LEU A 207 13.65 -0.78 -4.53
C LEU A 207 13.24 -2.22 -4.79
N VAL A 208 12.10 -2.42 -5.42
CA VAL A 208 11.67 -3.71 -5.94
C VAL A 208 11.45 -3.62 -7.44
N GLU A 209 11.51 -4.76 -8.12
CA GLU A 209 11.46 -4.86 -9.59
C GLU A 209 12.60 -4.12 -10.32
N ILE A 210 13.76 -3.98 -9.68
CA ILE A 210 14.99 -3.53 -10.33
C ILE A 210 15.77 -4.72 -10.91
N GLU A 211 16.46 -4.52 -12.03
CA GLU A 211 17.21 -5.56 -12.71
C GLU A 211 18.25 -6.25 -11.81
N GLN A 212 18.44 -7.53 -12.04
CA GLN A 212 19.51 -8.34 -11.43
C GLN A 212 20.91 -7.76 -11.71
N GLY A 213 21.85 -8.00 -10.82
CA GLY A 213 23.21 -7.44 -10.92
C GLY A 213 23.28 -6.00 -10.42
N GLN A 214 24.24 -5.24 -10.90
CA GLN A 214 24.57 -3.92 -10.36
C GLN A 214 24.41 -2.77 -11.35
N VAL A 215 24.23 -3.04 -12.65
CA VAL A 215 24.22 -2.01 -13.69
C VAL A 215 23.07 -1.02 -13.49
N ALA A 216 21.86 -1.51 -13.29
CA ALA A 216 20.69 -0.68 -13.04
C ALA A 216 20.81 0.13 -11.73
N LEU A 217 21.39 -0.47 -10.69
CA LEU A 217 21.63 0.21 -9.40
C LEU A 217 22.65 1.34 -9.55
N ALA A 218 23.79 1.06 -10.21
CA ALA A 218 24.82 2.07 -10.46
C ALA A 218 24.26 3.23 -11.30
N GLU A 219 23.47 2.92 -12.34
CA GLU A 219 22.85 3.93 -13.19
C GLU A 219 21.93 4.89 -12.42
N ILE A 220 21.11 4.37 -11.49
CA ILE A 220 20.25 5.22 -10.64
C ILE A 220 21.10 5.99 -9.63
N ALA A 221 22.07 5.35 -8.95
CA ALA A 221 22.91 6.00 -7.96
C ALA A 221 23.75 7.16 -8.56
N ASP A 222 24.32 6.95 -9.76
CA ASP A 222 25.07 7.97 -10.50
C ASP A 222 24.16 9.16 -10.89
N TYR A 223 22.94 8.86 -11.35
CA TYR A 223 21.97 9.93 -11.64
C TYR A 223 21.60 10.72 -10.39
N LEU A 224 21.26 10.05 -9.28
CA LEU A 224 20.93 10.71 -8.02
C LEU A 224 22.09 11.59 -7.54
N THR A 225 23.33 11.09 -7.59
CA THR A 225 24.52 11.86 -7.23
C THR A 225 24.63 13.13 -8.08
N SER A 226 24.46 13.00 -9.40
CA SER A 226 24.55 14.15 -10.31
C SER A 226 23.42 15.16 -10.11
N ALA A 227 22.20 14.68 -9.87
CA ALA A 227 21.00 15.53 -9.83
C ALA A 227 20.83 16.26 -8.47
N THR A 228 21.25 15.64 -7.37
CA THR A 228 21.02 16.17 -6.01
C THR A 228 22.26 16.85 -5.41
N GLY A 229 23.44 16.50 -5.90
CA GLY A 229 24.72 16.94 -5.32
C GLY A 229 25.14 16.16 -4.08
N SER A 230 24.34 15.20 -3.60
CA SER A 230 24.69 14.25 -2.55
C SER A 230 25.28 12.97 -3.16
N HIS A 231 26.20 12.30 -2.47
CA HIS A 231 26.77 11.06 -3.00
C HIS A 231 25.87 9.87 -2.68
N TYR A 232 25.41 9.18 -3.72
CA TYR A 232 24.61 7.96 -3.59
C TYR A 232 25.43 6.71 -3.93
N SER A 233 25.21 5.66 -3.17
CA SER A 233 25.79 4.34 -3.38
C SER A 233 24.70 3.27 -3.22
N TYR A 234 25.03 2.01 -3.47
CA TYR A 234 24.10 0.90 -3.34
C TYR A 234 24.69 -0.26 -2.54
N VAL A 235 23.83 -1.09 -1.96
CA VAL A 235 24.25 -2.31 -1.26
C VAL A 235 24.45 -3.42 -2.29
N ASP A 236 25.68 -3.98 -2.35
CA ASP A 236 26.03 -5.10 -3.21
C ASP A 236 25.52 -6.42 -2.60
N ASP A 237 24.62 -7.10 -3.26
CA ASP A 237 24.10 -8.40 -2.86
C ASP A 237 25.07 -9.57 -3.11
N LYS A 238 26.24 -9.32 -3.70
CA LYS A 238 27.35 -10.24 -3.96
C LYS A 238 26.96 -11.60 -4.58
N GLY A 239 25.75 -11.70 -5.07
CA GLY A 239 25.18 -12.94 -5.56
C GLY A 239 25.04 -13.00 -7.07
N SER A 240 25.15 -14.22 -7.62
CA SER A 240 24.79 -14.47 -9.00
C SER A 240 23.29 -14.27 -9.23
N PRO A 241 22.86 -13.87 -10.46
CA PRO A 241 21.45 -13.85 -10.83
C PRO A 241 20.76 -15.19 -10.55
N ASP A 242 19.50 -15.14 -10.09
CA ASP A 242 18.72 -16.31 -9.71
C ASP A 242 17.80 -16.84 -10.81
N GLY A 243 17.99 -16.37 -12.04
CA GLY A 243 17.17 -16.72 -13.21
C GLY A 243 15.90 -15.88 -13.35
N SER A 244 15.62 -14.94 -12.44
CA SER A 244 14.61 -13.89 -12.66
C SER A 244 15.25 -12.65 -13.29
N TYR A 245 14.44 -11.80 -13.92
CA TYR A 245 14.95 -10.53 -14.47
C TYR A 245 15.21 -9.51 -13.38
N THR A 246 14.43 -9.52 -12.31
CA THR A 246 14.43 -8.48 -11.28
C THR A 246 14.72 -9.02 -9.88
N LYS A 247 15.13 -8.11 -8.99
CA LYS A 247 15.39 -8.34 -7.56
C LYS A 247 14.88 -7.18 -6.72
N SER A 248 14.97 -7.31 -5.38
CA SER A 248 14.92 -6.19 -4.45
C SER A 248 16.35 -5.67 -4.18
N ALA A 249 16.50 -4.38 -3.85
CA ALA A 249 17.81 -3.79 -3.62
C ALA A 249 17.73 -2.48 -2.81
N TYR A 250 18.90 -1.94 -2.40
CA TYR A 250 19.00 -0.66 -1.71
C TYR A 250 19.95 0.30 -2.41
N ILE A 251 19.53 1.58 -2.44
CA ILE A 251 20.37 2.73 -2.76
C ILE A 251 20.33 3.65 -1.54
N TYR A 252 21.44 4.26 -1.17
CA TYR A 252 21.53 5.13 0.01
C TYR A 252 22.44 6.34 -0.22
N ASN A 253 22.13 7.43 0.49
CA ASN A 253 22.95 8.64 0.54
C ASN A 253 24.18 8.39 1.43
N SER A 254 25.34 8.15 0.82
CA SER A 254 26.56 7.80 1.54
C SER A 254 27.19 8.96 2.32
N ASP A 255 26.74 10.20 2.10
CA ASP A 255 27.15 11.34 2.93
C ASP A 255 26.50 11.30 4.32
N ARG A 256 25.40 10.59 4.47
CA ARG A 256 24.58 10.58 5.70
C ARG A 256 24.40 9.19 6.30
N ILE A 257 24.36 8.17 5.49
CA ILE A 257 24.01 6.79 5.85
C ILE A 257 25.12 5.83 5.45
N GLN A 258 25.39 4.87 6.33
CA GLN A 258 26.32 3.77 6.04
C GLN A 258 25.66 2.41 6.32
N PRO A 259 25.74 1.43 5.42
CA PRO A 259 25.33 0.05 5.70
C PRO A 259 26.20 -0.56 6.81
N VAL A 260 25.58 -1.35 7.69
CA VAL A 260 26.24 -2.06 8.81
C VAL A 260 26.14 -3.56 8.57
N GLY A 261 27.25 -4.25 8.65
CA GLY A 261 27.31 -5.69 8.43
C GLY A 261 27.04 -6.09 6.96
N GLU A 262 26.88 -7.39 6.74
CA GLU A 262 26.55 -7.93 5.42
C GLU A 262 25.03 -7.93 5.19
N LEU A 263 24.62 -7.88 3.93
CA LEU A 263 23.20 -7.99 3.55
C LEU A 263 22.64 -9.36 3.98
N SER A 264 21.58 -9.34 4.77
CA SER A 264 20.85 -10.54 5.16
C SER A 264 19.79 -10.90 4.11
N SER A 265 19.67 -12.19 3.79
CA SER A 265 18.72 -12.69 2.80
C SER A 265 17.75 -13.69 3.41
N ASN A 266 16.46 -13.50 3.17
CA ASN A 266 15.40 -14.44 3.56
C ASN A 266 14.73 -15.08 2.32
N ASN A 267 15.52 -15.41 1.30
CA ASN A 267 14.98 -15.89 0.02
C ASN A 267 14.78 -17.40 -0.08
N GLN A 268 15.20 -18.18 0.93
CA GLN A 268 15.01 -19.65 1.00
C GLN A 268 15.15 -20.38 -0.36
N GLY A 269 16.24 -20.08 -1.10
CA GLY A 269 16.61 -20.77 -2.33
C GLY A 269 15.81 -20.40 -3.58
N VAL A 270 14.93 -19.37 -3.54
CA VAL A 270 14.17 -18.96 -4.72
C VAL A 270 14.55 -17.55 -5.12
N LYS A 271 13.86 -16.58 -5.33
CA LYS A 271 14.21 -15.32 -5.97
C LYS A 271 14.76 -14.30 -4.96
N LYS A 272 15.66 -13.41 -5.39
CA LYS A 272 16.24 -12.32 -4.57
C LYS A 272 15.23 -11.20 -4.31
N ARG A 273 14.20 -11.51 -3.54
CA ARG A 273 13.05 -10.61 -3.31
C ARG A 273 12.91 -10.13 -1.89
N LYS A 274 13.62 -10.73 -0.94
CA LYS A 274 13.53 -10.41 0.49
C LYS A 274 14.92 -10.25 1.08
N PHE A 275 15.24 -9.02 1.48
CA PHE A 275 16.50 -8.67 2.10
C PHE A 275 16.26 -7.84 3.36
N ALA A 276 17.25 -7.85 4.26
CA ALA A 276 17.35 -6.90 5.36
C ALA A 276 18.76 -6.35 5.45
N GLN A 277 18.87 -5.06 5.71
CA GLN A 277 20.13 -4.35 5.88
C GLN A 277 20.03 -3.43 7.09
N GLY A 278 21.04 -3.49 7.96
CA GLY A 278 21.26 -2.49 9.00
C GLY A 278 21.88 -1.23 8.40
N PHE A 279 21.39 -0.08 8.81
CA PHE A 279 21.93 1.23 8.43
C PHE A 279 22.28 2.04 9.67
N ILE A 280 23.32 2.85 9.58
CA ILE A 280 23.74 3.79 10.62
C ILE A 280 23.63 5.22 10.09
N LEU A 281 23.01 6.10 10.87
CA LEU A 281 23.03 7.54 10.62
C LEU A 281 24.36 8.12 11.11
N LEU A 282 25.17 8.65 10.20
CA LEU A 282 26.52 9.11 10.49
C LEU A 282 26.57 10.32 11.44
N GLU A 283 25.49 11.08 11.53
CA GLU A 283 25.37 12.27 12.39
C GLU A 283 25.48 11.92 13.89
N ASN A 284 24.86 10.80 14.31
CA ASN A 284 24.76 10.47 15.73
C ASN A 284 25.06 8.99 16.06
N ASN A 285 25.39 8.18 15.05
CA ASN A 285 25.66 6.75 15.11
C ASN A 285 24.43 5.88 15.49
N GLU A 286 23.22 6.45 15.47
CA GLU A 286 21.98 5.68 15.63
C GLU A 286 21.74 4.76 14.42
N ARG A 287 21.05 3.66 14.66
CA ARG A 287 20.85 2.60 13.68
C ARG A 287 19.38 2.32 13.47
N PHE A 288 19.09 1.66 12.37
CA PHE A 288 17.81 0.99 12.12
C PHE A 288 18.04 -0.15 11.12
N ILE A 289 17.09 -1.08 11.09
CA ILE A 289 17.10 -2.21 10.16
C ILE A 289 16.00 -1.99 9.16
N TYR A 290 16.34 -2.01 7.87
CA TYR A 290 15.38 -1.92 6.78
C TYR A 290 15.23 -3.28 6.10
N SER A 291 14.04 -3.88 6.18
CA SER A 291 13.68 -5.10 5.48
C SER A 291 12.85 -4.76 4.24
N ILE A 292 13.44 -4.92 3.04
CA ILE A 292 12.76 -4.74 1.75
C ILE A 292 12.23 -6.07 1.25
N ASN A 293 10.97 -6.10 0.82
CA ASN A 293 10.26 -7.31 0.47
C ASN A 293 9.42 -7.14 -0.80
N HIS A 294 9.43 -8.15 -1.65
CA HIS A 294 8.53 -8.27 -2.78
C HIS A 294 7.90 -9.67 -2.75
N PHE A 295 6.66 -9.76 -2.27
CA PHE A 295 5.97 -11.04 -2.11
C PHE A 295 5.38 -11.55 -3.42
N LYS A 296 4.85 -12.77 -3.39
CA LYS A 296 4.28 -13.42 -4.56
C LYS A 296 3.08 -12.66 -5.12
N ALA A 297 3.18 -12.26 -6.39
CA ALA A 297 2.12 -11.54 -7.10
C ALA A 297 0.80 -12.32 -7.17
N LYS A 298 -0.32 -11.58 -7.21
CA LYS A 298 -1.70 -12.12 -7.37
C LYS A 298 -2.02 -12.58 -8.81
N SER A 299 -1.01 -12.83 -9.65
CA SER A 299 -1.17 -13.15 -11.06
C SER A 299 -0.69 -14.55 -11.43
N GLY A 300 -1.20 -15.10 -12.52
CA GLY A 300 -0.87 -16.44 -13.03
C GLY A 300 -1.96 -17.46 -12.76
N SER A 301 -1.59 -18.72 -12.57
CA SER A 301 -2.50 -19.82 -12.23
C SER A 301 -1.98 -20.59 -11.02
N ALA A 302 -2.86 -20.98 -10.12
CA ALA A 302 -2.53 -21.67 -8.89
C ALA A 302 -3.52 -22.80 -8.61
N THR A 303 -3.09 -23.79 -7.82
CA THR A 303 -3.89 -24.94 -7.41
C THR A 303 -3.73 -25.18 -5.90
N GLY A 304 -4.62 -25.97 -5.30
CA GLY A 304 -4.56 -26.32 -3.88
C GLY A 304 -4.76 -25.08 -2.99
N LEU A 305 -3.92 -24.93 -1.98
CA LEU A 305 -4.01 -23.80 -1.02
C LEU A 305 -3.69 -22.44 -1.66
N ASP A 306 -2.97 -22.41 -2.77
CA ASP A 306 -2.64 -21.20 -3.50
C ASP A 306 -3.71 -20.79 -4.52
N ALA A 307 -4.70 -21.66 -4.83
CA ALA A 307 -5.84 -21.28 -5.64
C ALA A 307 -6.65 -20.17 -4.95
N ASP A 308 -7.40 -19.39 -5.73
CA ASP A 308 -8.35 -18.42 -5.19
C ASP A 308 -9.42 -19.15 -4.36
N GLN A 309 -9.50 -18.84 -3.07
CA GLN A 309 -10.43 -19.45 -2.13
C GLN A 309 -11.81 -18.76 -2.16
N GLY A 310 -11.99 -17.71 -2.97
CA GLY A 310 -13.24 -16.94 -3.07
C GLY A 310 -13.47 -16.00 -1.88
N ASP A 311 -12.43 -15.71 -1.11
CA ASP A 311 -12.45 -14.84 0.08
C ASP A 311 -12.05 -13.39 -0.22
N GLY A 312 -11.81 -13.07 -1.50
CA GLY A 312 -11.40 -11.75 -1.98
C GLY A 312 -9.89 -11.50 -1.93
N GLN A 313 -9.10 -12.41 -1.35
CA GLN A 313 -7.64 -12.24 -1.24
C GLN A 313 -6.89 -12.71 -2.50
N GLY A 314 -7.57 -13.42 -3.40
CA GLY A 314 -7.06 -13.88 -4.69
C GLY A 314 -6.03 -15.02 -4.58
N ILE A 315 -5.50 -15.42 -5.75
CA ILE A 315 -4.54 -16.53 -5.82
C ILE A 315 -3.23 -16.22 -5.07
N TYR A 316 -2.53 -17.29 -4.65
CA TYR A 316 -1.26 -17.26 -3.90
C TYR A 316 -1.33 -16.57 -2.53
N ASN A 317 -2.53 -16.41 -1.94
CA ASN A 317 -2.62 -15.85 -0.59
C ASN A 317 -1.86 -16.70 0.43
N HIS A 318 -1.98 -18.02 0.37
CA HIS A 318 -1.25 -18.94 1.25
C HIS A 318 0.29 -18.77 1.11
N ALA A 319 0.81 -18.66 -0.11
CA ALA A 319 2.25 -18.41 -0.33
C ALA A 319 2.69 -17.10 0.32
N ARG A 320 1.93 -16.00 0.16
CA ARG A 320 2.24 -14.70 0.79
C ARG A 320 2.19 -14.76 2.32
N VAL A 321 1.27 -15.55 2.90
CA VAL A 321 1.23 -15.79 4.35
C VAL A 321 2.51 -16.48 4.83
N LEU A 322 3.01 -17.46 4.08
CA LEU A 322 4.28 -18.13 4.41
C LEU A 322 5.47 -17.17 4.28
N GLU A 323 5.47 -16.31 3.27
CA GLU A 323 6.50 -15.27 3.09
C GLU A 323 6.49 -14.27 4.26
N ALA A 324 5.30 -13.79 4.68
CA ALA A 324 5.15 -12.90 5.82
C ALA A 324 5.64 -13.54 7.13
N ARG A 325 5.27 -14.79 7.39
CA ARG A 325 5.74 -15.55 8.56
C ARG A 325 7.27 -15.72 8.55
N SER A 326 7.85 -16.00 7.40
CA SER A 326 9.30 -16.14 7.24
C SER A 326 10.03 -14.83 7.57
N VAL A 327 9.51 -13.68 7.11
CA VAL A 327 10.06 -12.36 7.45
C VAL A 327 9.94 -12.12 8.95
N LEU A 328 8.74 -12.32 9.53
CA LEU A 328 8.50 -12.12 10.97
C LEU A 328 9.45 -12.96 11.84
N GLN A 329 9.63 -14.23 11.50
CA GLN A 329 10.54 -15.15 12.22
C GLN A 329 12.01 -14.73 12.12
N SER A 330 12.39 -13.96 11.10
CA SER A 330 13.78 -13.52 10.90
C SER A 330 14.13 -12.25 11.68
N LEU A 331 13.14 -11.51 12.22
CA LEU A 331 13.37 -10.19 12.83
C LEU A 331 14.37 -10.26 13.99
N SER A 332 14.20 -11.20 14.93
CA SER A 332 15.13 -11.35 16.05
C SER A 332 16.56 -11.67 15.59
N SER A 333 16.72 -12.44 14.53
CA SER A 333 18.05 -12.71 13.95
C SER A 333 18.65 -11.46 13.34
N TYR A 334 17.86 -10.61 12.68
CA TYR A 334 18.31 -9.33 12.13
C TYR A 334 18.72 -8.37 13.25
N GLN A 335 17.89 -8.21 14.29
CA GLN A 335 18.16 -7.39 15.47
C GLN A 335 19.47 -7.80 16.15
N ASN A 336 19.65 -9.10 16.39
CA ASN A 336 20.87 -9.64 16.97
C ASN A 336 22.12 -9.42 16.09
N TYR A 337 21.96 -9.56 14.78
CA TYR A 337 23.09 -9.40 13.84
C TYR A 337 23.51 -7.95 13.68
N TYR A 338 22.58 -7.04 13.45
CA TYR A 338 22.86 -5.62 13.22
C TYR A 338 23.02 -4.82 14.51
N LYS A 339 22.74 -5.45 15.67
CA LYS A 339 22.84 -4.84 17.00
C LYS A 339 21.96 -3.60 17.15
N ASP A 340 20.72 -3.77 16.71
CA ASP A 340 19.67 -2.76 16.84
C ASP A 340 18.30 -3.41 16.90
N ASN A 341 17.36 -2.78 17.61
CA ASN A 341 15.99 -3.29 17.76
C ASN A 341 14.99 -2.66 16.79
N ASP A 342 15.35 -1.57 16.13
CA ASP A 342 14.45 -0.77 15.29
C ASP A 342 14.34 -1.39 13.90
N VAL A 343 13.15 -1.91 13.57
CA VAL A 343 12.90 -2.59 12.30
C VAL A 343 11.78 -1.93 11.52
N LEU A 344 12.11 -1.54 10.29
CA LEU A 344 11.17 -1.08 9.27
C LEU A 344 11.07 -2.13 8.17
N ILE A 345 9.87 -2.66 7.94
CA ILE A 345 9.56 -3.59 6.84
C ILE A 345 8.82 -2.81 5.78
N MET A 346 9.35 -2.77 4.54
CA MET A 346 8.67 -2.11 3.42
C MET A 346 8.72 -2.97 2.16
N GLY A 347 7.99 -2.52 1.14
CA GLY A 347 7.99 -3.05 -0.21
C GLY A 347 6.62 -3.50 -0.67
N ASP A 348 6.56 -4.05 -1.87
CA ASP A 348 5.35 -4.61 -2.46
C ASP A 348 5.06 -6.00 -1.87
N LEU A 349 4.16 -6.05 -0.89
CA LEU A 349 3.75 -7.30 -0.26
C LEU A 349 2.62 -8.01 -1.03
N ASN A 350 2.17 -7.46 -2.15
CA ASN A 350 1.13 -8.02 -3.01
C ASN A 350 -0.15 -8.45 -2.24
N ALA A 351 -0.41 -7.78 -1.12
CA ALA A 351 -1.55 -8.03 -0.24
C ALA A 351 -2.13 -6.69 0.21
N TYR A 352 -3.44 -6.53 0.18
CA TYR A 352 -4.08 -5.33 0.72
C TYR A 352 -4.13 -5.35 2.24
N ALA A 353 -4.42 -4.20 2.84
CA ALA A 353 -4.34 -3.91 4.28
C ALA A 353 -4.92 -4.96 5.24
N LYS A 354 -6.02 -5.59 4.86
CA LYS A 354 -6.77 -6.52 5.73
C LYS A 354 -6.55 -7.99 5.36
N GLU A 355 -5.71 -8.26 4.37
CA GLU A 355 -5.41 -9.63 3.94
C GLU A 355 -4.50 -10.34 4.95
N ASP A 356 -4.57 -11.67 4.96
CA ASP A 356 -3.86 -12.51 5.93
C ASP A 356 -2.34 -12.28 6.00
N PRO A 357 -1.61 -12.03 4.88
CA PRO A 357 -0.17 -11.73 4.97
C PRO A 357 0.15 -10.51 5.84
N ILE A 358 -0.71 -9.46 5.79
CA ILE A 358 -0.53 -8.25 6.60
C ILE A 358 -0.91 -8.52 8.05
N ARG A 359 -1.96 -9.32 8.27
CA ARG A 359 -2.37 -9.73 9.62
C ARG A 359 -1.28 -10.50 10.36
N VAL A 360 -0.44 -11.26 9.66
CA VAL A 360 0.73 -11.92 10.28
C VAL A 360 1.58 -10.92 11.06
N PHE A 361 1.82 -9.72 10.53
CA PHE A 361 2.61 -8.68 11.20
C PHE A 361 1.80 -7.95 12.28
N THR A 362 0.58 -7.53 11.96
CA THR A 362 -0.23 -6.75 12.90
C THR A 362 -0.68 -7.58 14.11
N ASP A 363 -0.99 -8.86 13.93
CA ASP A 363 -1.31 -9.78 15.04
C ASP A 363 -0.09 -10.07 15.91
N ALA A 364 1.12 -9.95 15.37
CA ALA A 364 2.37 -10.02 16.13
C ALA A 364 2.74 -8.71 16.84
N GLY A 365 1.89 -7.66 16.72
CA GLY A 365 2.08 -6.39 17.40
C GLY A 365 2.91 -5.37 16.62
N LEU A 366 3.18 -5.59 15.33
CA LEU A 366 3.79 -4.58 14.47
C LEU A 366 2.74 -3.57 13.99
N TYR A 367 3.17 -2.39 13.63
CA TYR A 367 2.33 -1.27 13.24
C TYR A 367 2.35 -1.07 11.73
N ASP A 368 1.21 -1.24 11.09
CA ASP A 368 0.99 -0.81 9.70
C ASP A 368 0.89 0.72 9.67
N LEU A 369 1.91 1.38 9.12
CA LEU A 369 2.03 2.84 9.13
C LEU A 369 0.98 3.53 8.26
N HIS A 370 0.50 2.88 7.20
CA HIS A 370 -0.62 3.42 6.42
C HIS A 370 -1.86 3.62 7.29
N ARG A 371 -2.23 2.60 8.06
CA ARG A 371 -3.38 2.69 8.98
C ARG A 371 -3.11 3.58 10.17
N TYR A 372 -1.88 3.60 10.66
CA TYR A 372 -1.49 4.40 11.82
C TYR A 372 -1.62 5.91 11.56
N PHE A 373 -1.23 6.38 10.35
CA PHE A 373 -1.23 7.80 10.00
C PHE A 373 -2.40 8.24 9.11
N HIS A 374 -3.01 7.33 8.34
CA HIS A 374 -4.01 7.67 7.31
C HIS A 374 -5.31 6.87 7.42
N GLU A 375 -5.45 6.06 8.47
CA GLU A 375 -6.59 5.18 8.68
C GLU A 375 -6.86 4.29 7.44
N ASP A 376 -8.09 4.26 6.94
CA ASP A 376 -8.49 3.44 5.79
C ASP A 376 -8.44 4.20 4.44
N SER A 377 -7.91 5.42 4.40
CA SER A 377 -7.90 6.27 3.19
C SER A 377 -6.65 6.13 2.32
N SER A 378 -5.63 5.39 2.79
CA SER A 378 -4.36 5.24 2.09
C SER A 378 -4.44 4.26 0.91
N TYR A 379 -3.67 4.54 -0.14
CA TYR A 379 -3.49 3.65 -1.29
C TYR A 379 -2.13 3.93 -1.96
N SER A 380 -1.59 2.93 -2.67
CA SER A 380 -0.39 3.04 -3.52
C SER A 380 -0.63 2.46 -4.91
N TYR A 381 -1.77 1.79 -5.10
CA TYR A 381 -2.09 1.05 -6.32
C TYR A 381 -3.57 1.18 -6.66
N VAL A 382 -3.89 1.25 -7.96
CA VAL A 382 -5.27 1.28 -8.45
C VAL A 382 -5.48 0.22 -9.52
N TYR A 383 -6.34 -0.74 -9.24
CA TYR A 383 -6.68 -1.80 -10.17
C TYR A 383 -8.19 -1.98 -10.29
N GLY A 384 -8.70 -2.07 -11.51
CA GLY A 384 -10.11 -2.32 -11.75
C GLY A 384 -11.07 -1.31 -11.09
N GLU A 385 -10.73 -0.02 -11.08
CA GLU A 385 -11.49 1.06 -10.44
C GLU A 385 -11.33 1.12 -8.91
N GLN A 386 -10.56 0.23 -8.31
CA GLN A 386 -10.39 0.11 -6.86
C GLN A 386 -9.01 0.55 -6.43
N ALA A 387 -8.95 1.49 -5.50
CA ALA A 387 -7.72 1.91 -4.85
C ALA A 387 -7.40 0.99 -3.66
N GLY A 388 -6.13 0.84 -3.35
CA GLY A 388 -5.63 0.13 -2.17
C GLY A 388 -4.12 0.19 -2.13
N TYR A 389 -3.49 -0.23 -1.04
CA TYR A 389 -2.04 -0.30 -1.00
C TYR A 389 -1.56 -1.74 -0.97
N LEU A 390 -0.61 -2.02 -1.86
CA LEU A 390 0.18 -3.25 -1.93
C LEU A 390 1.60 -3.00 -1.42
N ASP A 391 2.02 -1.73 -1.47
CA ASP A 391 3.31 -1.24 -0.99
C ASP A 391 3.16 -0.83 0.46
N HIS A 392 3.76 -1.59 1.34
CA HIS A 392 3.60 -1.43 2.79
C HIS A 392 4.79 -0.74 3.43
N ALA A 393 4.52 -0.11 4.57
CA ALA A 393 5.49 0.33 5.57
C ALA A 393 5.00 -0.13 6.94
N ILE A 394 5.77 -1.03 7.57
CA ILE A 394 5.41 -1.67 8.83
C ILE A 394 6.56 -1.47 9.81
N ALA A 395 6.31 -0.82 10.94
CA ALA A 395 7.28 -0.61 12.00
C ALA A 395 7.08 -1.60 13.15
N ASN A 396 8.16 -2.07 13.73
CA ASN A 396 8.06 -2.81 14.97
C ASN A 396 7.85 -1.88 16.18
N PRO A 397 7.50 -2.42 17.36
CA PRO A 397 7.26 -1.62 18.55
C PRO A 397 8.41 -0.72 19.01
N SER A 398 9.66 -1.09 18.73
CA SER A 398 10.82 -0.25 19.05
C SER A 398 10.89 0.99 18.15
N LEU A 399 10.66 0.80 16.85
CA LEU A 399 10.80 1.87 15.87
C LEU A 399 9.62 2.86 15.87
N ILE A 400 8.38 2.42 16.19
CA ILE A 400 7.18 3.27 16.03
C ILE A 400 7.28 4.61 16.77
N GLU A 401 7.94 4.64 17.93
CA GLU A 401 8.16 5.87 18.72
C GLU A 401 9.09 6.87 18.03
N GLN A 402 9.84 6.42 17.03
CA GLN A 402 10.77 7.22 16.25
C GLN A 402 10.26 7.55 14.84
N VAL A 403 9.07 7.05 14.47
CA VAL A 403 8.43 7.39 13.19
C VAL A 403 7.77 8.77 13.29
N THR A 404 8.24 9.72 12.49
CA THR A 404 7.65 11.07 12.44
C THR A 404 6.41 11.13 11.57
N GLY A 405 6.31 10.26 10.59
CA GLY A 405 5.16 10.19 9.69
C GLY A 405 5.42 9.27 8.50
N MET A 406 4.36 9.04 7.75
CA MET A 406 4.44 8.31 6.49
C MET A 406 3.56 9.01 5.44
N ALA A 407 3.92 8.89 4.18
CA ALA A 407 3.14 9.44 3.08
C ALA A 407 3.29 8.58 1.81
N VAL A 408 2.29 8.66 0.94
CA VAL A 408 2.33 8.09 -0.41
C VAL A 408 2.34 9.24 -1.41
N TRP A 409 3.29 9.23 -2.34
CA TRP A 409 3.34 10.25 -3.38
C TRP A 409 2.62 9.75 -4.64
N HIS A 410 1.39 10.16 -4.83
CA HIS A 410 0.51 9.68 -5.90
C HIS A 410 0.90 10.21 -7.29
N VAL A 411 2.04 9.78 -7.82
CA VAL A 411 2.54 10.12 -9.15
C VAL A 411 2.30 9.03 -10.19
N ASN A 412 1.92 7.84 -9.77
CA ASN A 412 1.81 6.65 -10.61
C ASN A 412 0.38 6.09 -10.67
N SER A 413 -0.15 5.65 -9.53
CA SER A 413 -1.42 4.90 -9.47
C SER A 413 -2.64 5.71 -9.93
N ASP A 414 -2.58 7.03 -9.83
CA ASP A 414 -3.65 7.92 -10.29
C ASP A 414 -3.52 8.33 -11.76
N GLU A 415 -2.43 7.96 -12.41
CA GLU A 415 -2.18 8.29 -13.82
C GLU A 415 -2.63 7.18 -14.76
N SER A 416 -3.04 7.55 -15.97
CA SER A 416 -3.34 6.60 -17.03
C SER A 416 -2.07 5.88 -17.51
N ASP A 417 -2.24 4.61 -17.90
CA ASP A 417 -1.22 3.81 -18.57
C ASP A 417 -0.78 4.39 -19.93
N GLU A 418 -1.50 5.36 -20.48
CA GLU A 418 -1.09 6.13 -21.67
C GLU A 418 0.18 6.98 -21.44
N TYR A 419 0.55 7.20 -20.18
CA TYR A 419 1.74 7.97 -19.79
C TYR A 419 2.94 7.10 -19.39
N THR A 420 2.85 5.78 -19.54
CA THR A 420 4.00 4.88 -19.36
C THR A 420 5.07 5.15 -20.44
N TYR A 421 6.30 4.79 -20.14
CA TYR A 421 7.47 5.04 -21.00
C TYR A 421 7.39 4.37 -22.37
N ASP A 422 6.62 3.31 -22.51
CA ASP A 422 6.42 2.54 -23.76
C ASP A 422 5.44 3.21 -24.72
N LYS A 423 4.44 3.94 -24.20
CA LYS A 423 3.36 4.54 -25.00
C LYS A 423 3.58 6.01 -25.31
N SER A 424 3.89 6.79 -24.30
CA SER A 424 4.09 8.22 -24.47
C SER A 424 5.23 8.72 -23.60
N TYR A 425 5.92 9.74 -24.10
CA TYR A 425 7.04 10.32 -23.36
C TYR A 425 6.77 11.79 -23.08
N ASP A 426 6.49 12.11 -21.83
CA ASP A 426 6.23 13.45 -21.36
C ASP A 426 7.32 14.04 -20.45
N GLN A 427 8.46 13.42 -20.30
CA GLN A 427 9.60 13.84 -19.45
C GLN A 427 9.22 14.24 -18.00
N THR A 428 8.09 13.77 -17.54
CA THR A 428 7.60 14.05 -16.18
C THR A 428 7.84 12.88 -15.25
N VAL A 429 7.61 13.10 -13.95
CA VAL A 429 7.69 12.04 -12.92
C VAL A 429 6.51 11.08 -12.97
N PHE A 430 5.43 11.43 -13.66
CA PHE A 430 4.17 10.68 -13.62
C PHE A 430 4.24 9.38 -14.39
N ARG A 431 3.66 8.32 -13.80
CA ARG A 431 3.56 6.99 -14.38
C ARG A 431 4.94 6.40 -14.76
N TYR A 432 5.92 6.55 -13.87
CA TYR A 432 7.19 5.83 -13.99
C TYR A 432 7.06 4.35 -13.61
N SER A 433 5.99 4.01 -12.90
CA SER A 433 5.57 2.70 -12.42
C SER A 433 4.04 2.66 -12.35
N ASP A 434 3.45 1.52 -12.06
CA ASP A 434 2.03 1.37 -11.72
C ASP A 434 1.78 1.47 -10.20
N HIS A 435 2.84 1.47 -9.40
CA HIS A 435 2.83 1.65 -7.95
C HIS A 435 3.36 3.02 -7.52
N ASP A 436 2.75 3.62 -6.52
CA ASP A 436 3.23 4.87 -5.92
C ASP A 436 4.36 4.60 -4.90
N PRO A 437 5.38 5.47 -4.82
CA PRO A 437 6.40 5.38 -3.78
C PRO A 437 5.83 5.71 -2.41
N VAL A 438 6.28 4.95 -1.40
CA VAL A 438 5.93 5.10 0.01
C VAL A 438 7.10 5.73 0.75
N LEU A 439 6.84 6.79 1.51
CA LEU A 439 7.82 7.57 2.23
C LEU A 439 7.61 7.39 3.74
N VAL A 440 8.70 7.21 4.49
CA VAL A 440 8.68 7.14 5.95
C VAL A 440 9.74 8.07 6.52
N GLY A 441 9.33 8.97 7.39
CA GLY A 441 10.23 9.80 8.17
C GLY A 441 10.59 9.13 9.49
N LEU A 442 11.89 9.08 9.80
CA LEU A 442 12.38 8.60 11.08
C LEU A 442 13.12 9.72 11.80
N ARG A 443 12.98 9.79 13.12
CA ARG A 443 13.81 10.61 13.99
C ARG A 443 14.59 9.69 14.92
N LEU A 444 15.72 9.26 14.44
CA LEU A 444 16.64 8.41 15.19
C LEU A 444 17.37 9.24 16.23
N ASP A 445 17.12 8.95 17.53
CA ASP A 445 17.67 9.70 18.66
C ASP A 445 17.96 8.75 19.83
N SER A 446 19.22 8.72 20.29
CA SER A 446 19.72 7.86 21.36
C SER A 446 18.96 7.96 22.70
N THR A 447 18.24 9.06 22.91
CA THR A 447 17.50 9.26 24.16
C THR A 447 16.20 8.46 24.23
N LYS A 448 15.71 7.95 23.11
CA LYS A 448 14.45 7.18 23.02
C LYS A 448 14.64 5.66 22.97
N SER A 449 15.78 5.19 22.49
CA SER A 449 16.05 3.74 22.28
C SER A 449 15.99 2.90 23.56
N SER A 450 16.44 3.43 24.70
CA SER A 450 16.58 2.63 25.93
C SER A 450 15.31 2.56 26.77
N SER A 451 14.42 3.56 26.72
CA SER A 451 13.16 3.58 27.48
C SER A 451 12.03 2.82 26.79
N ALA A 452 12.01 2.83 25.47
CA ALA A 452 10.98 2.16 24.66
C ALA A 452 11.09 0.63 24.68
N VAL A 453 12.30 0.07 24.82
CA VAL A 453 12.52 -1.39 24.88
C VAL A 453 11.82 -2.00 26.09
N VAL A 454 11.94 -1.36 27.27
CA VAL A 454 11.33 -1.87 28.52
C VAL A 454 9.79 -1.74 28.50
N GLU A 455 9.29 -0.62 28.02
CA GLU A 455 7.83 -0.41 27.93
C GLU A 455 7.19 -1.37 26.94
N ASN A 456 7.90 -1.70 25.88
CA ASN A 456 7.44 -2.54 24.79
C ASN A 456 7.42 -4.04 25.13
N LEU A 457 8.41 -4.55 25.89
CA LEU A 457 8.43 -5.97 26.27
C LEU A 457 7.21 -6.36 27.10
N ILE A 458 6.81 -5.50 28.05
CA ILE A 458 5.65 -5.79 28.88
C ILE A 458 4.32 -5.65 28.10
N GLU A 459 4.26 -4.74 27.13
CA GLU A 459 3.09 -4.55 26.24
C GLU A 459 2.94 -5.68 25.21
N GLN A 460 4.01 -6.34 24.84
CA GLN A 460 3.98 -7.48 23.90
C GLN A 460 3.56 -8.79 24.53
N CYS A 461 3.58 -8.89 25.87
CA CYS A 461 3.15 -10.10 26.56
C CYS A 461 1.72 -10.45 26.21
N ARG A 462 1.46 -11.71 25.92
CA ARG A 462 0.12 -12.23 25.59
C ARG A 462 -0.13 -13.52 26.34
N ILE A 463 -1.40 -13.80 26.60
CA ILE A 463 -1.83 -15.08 27.12
C ILE A 463 -2.36 -15.91 25.94
N GLY A 464 -1.80 -17.09 25.74
CA GLY A 464 -2.21 -18.02 24.69
C GLY A 464 -2.41 -19.43 25.23
N VAL A 465 -3.06 -20.28 24.46
CA VAL A 465 -3.27 -21.70 24.79
C VAL A 465 -2.53 -22.56 23.77
N ILE A 466 -1.67 -23.46 24.25
CA ILE A 466 -0.95 -24.45 23.44
C ILE A 466 -1.25 -25.81 24.05
N ASP A 467 -1.75 -26.75 23.25
CA ASP A 467 -2.12 -28.11 23.65
C ASP A 467 -3.00 -28.18 24.92
N GLY A 468 -3.94 -27.24 25.05
CA GLY A 468 -4.87 -27.14 26.19
C GLY A 468 -4.27 -26.57 27.46
N GLN A 469 -3.01 -26.14 27.45
CA GLN A 469 -2.35 -25.45 28.57
C GLN A 469 -2.20 -23.96 28.28
N THR A 470 -2.23 -23.14 29.34
CA THR A 470 -2.19 -21.68 29.24
C THR A 470 -0.76 -21.19 29.45
N TYR A 471 -0.31 -20.35 28.53
CA TYR A 471 1.06 -19.80 28.52
C TYR A 471 1.04 -18.27 28.46
N LEU A 472 2.04 -17.68 29.11
CA LEU A 472 2.44 -16.32 28.90
C LEU A 472 3.48 -16.31 27.76
N MET A 473 3.17 -15.60 26.70
CA MET A 473 3.94 -15.57 25.44
C MET A 473 4.65 -14.23 25.29
N ASN A 474 5.70 -14.20 24.48
CA ASN A 474 6.53 -13.02 24.20
C ASN A 474 7.22 -12.45 25.46
N VAL A 475 7.73 -13.33 26.30
CA VAL A 475 8.43 -12.98 27.56
C VAL A 475 9.93 -13.32 27.52
N GLY A 476 10.49 -13.65 26.34
CA GLY A 476 11.83 -14.25 26.19
C GLY A 476 12.97 -13.48 26.84
N GLU A 477 12.95 -12.15 26.79
CA GLU A 477 14.00 -11.32 27.37
C GLU A 477 13.75 -10.94 28.85
N MET A 478 12.54 -11.16 29.36
CA MET A 478 12.21 -10.85 30.75
C MET A 478 12.86 -11.80 31.74
N GLY A 479 13.16 -13.04 31.32
CA GLY A 479 13.80 -14.04 32.18
C GLY A 479 15.21 -13.68 32.60
N GLU A 480 15.95 -12.93 31.77
CA GLU A 480 17.32 -12.50 32.08
C GLU A 480 17.38 -11.35 33.09
N GLU A 481 16.30 -10.56 33.25
CA GLU A 481 16.22 -9.40 34.15
C GLU A 481 15.19 -9.53 35.30
N ASN A 482 14.79 -10.75 35.68
CA ASN A 482 13.85 -11.03 36.75
C ASN A 482 12.43 -10.44 36.52
N GLY A 483 11.84 -10.68 35.34
CA GLY A 483 10.41 -10.52 35.15
C GLY A 483 9.64 -11.52 36.05
N TYR A 484 8.52 -11.10 36.60
CA TYR A 484 7.67 -11.98 37.40
C TYR A 484 6.18 -11.70 37.17
N TYR A 485 5.34 -12.66 37.52
CA TYR A 485 3.90 -12.54 37.41
C TYR A 485 3.19 -13.03 38.67
N GLU A 486 1.97 -12.56 38.83
CA GLU A 486 1.01 -13.01 39.87
C GLU A 486 -0.35 -13.27 39.20
N ILE A 487 -1.14 -14.18 39.77
CA ILE A 487 -2.49 -14.46 39.28
C ILE A 487 -3.51 -14.15 40.37
N TYR A 488 -4.56 -13.45 40.00
CA TYR A 488 -5.67 -13.05 40.83
C TYR A 488 -7.00 -13.61 40.33
N GLY A 489 -7.88 -14.00 41.22
CA GLY A 489 -9.27 -14.26 40.86
C GLY A 489 -10.02 -12.97 40.53
N ILE A 490 -11.21 -13.11 39.92
CA ILE A 490 -12.04 -11.96 39.49
C ILE A 490 -12.51 -11.07 40.65
N ARG A 491 -12.42 -11.52 41.89
CA ARG A 491 -12.76 -10.74 43.11
C ARG A 491 -11.55 -10.04 43.70
N GLY A 492 -10.38 -10.15 43.07
CA GLY A 492 -9.14 -9.52 43.51
C GLY A 492 -8.33 -10.34 44.52
N GLU A 493 -8.76 -11.56 44.86
CA GLU A 493 -7.98 -12.48 45.70
C GLU A 493 -6.78 -13.01 44.93
N GLN A 494 -5.60 -13.02 45.54
CA GLN A 494 -4.40 -13.63 44.95
C GLN A 494 -4.53 -15.14 45.02
N VAL A 495 -4.54 -15.82 43.83
CA VAL A 495 -4.68 -17.29 43.73
C VAL A 495 -3.36 -17.97 43.43
N GLN A 496 -2.40 -17.23 42.88
CA GLN A 496 -1.00 -17.65 42.68
C GLN A 496 -0.09 -16.48 43.01
N GLY A 497 0.88 -16.70 43.90
CA GLY A 497 1.85 -15.69 44.32
C GLY A 497 2.90 -15.37 43.25
N VAL A 498 3.87 -14.55 43.63
CA VAL A 498 4.96 -14.12 42.76
C VAL A 498 5.70 -15.33 42.19
N THR A 499 5.71 -15.40 40.85
CA THR A 499 6.41 -16.46 40.11
C THR A 499 7.35 -15.80 39.09
N VAL A 500 8.62 -16.21 39.08
CA VAL A 500 9.61 -15.70 38.13
C VAL A 500 9.29 -16.26 36.75
N ILE A 501 9.44 -15.42 35.73
CA ILE A 501 9.32 -15.81 34.33
C ILE A 501 10.69 -16.36 33.88
N GLU A 502 10.80 -17.69 33.74
CA GLU A 502 12.08 -18.36 33.40
C GLU A 502 12.19 -18.70 31.93
N ASP A 503 11.06 -18.93 31.25
CA ASP A 503 11.00 -19.42 29.86
C ASP A 503 10.03 -18.61 28.99
N SER A 504 10.21 -18.70 27.69
CA SER A 504 9.27 -18.18 26.69
C SER A 504 8.93 -19.27 25.65
N PRO A 505 7.69 -19.74 25.55
CA PRO A 505 6.52 -19.36 26.35
C PRO A 505 6.56 -19.90 27.79
N CYS A 506 6.12 -19.10 28.77
CA CYS A 506 6.07 -19.47 30.19
C CYS A 506 4.71 -20.09 30.52
N LEU A 507 4.70 -21.33 31.05
CA LEU A 507 3.48 -22.00 31.49
C LEU A 507 2.91 -21.30 32.74
N ILE A 508 1.64 -20.92 32.71
CA ILE A 508 0.99 -20.19 33.80
C ILE A 508 -0.31 -20.85 34.26
N GLY A 509 -0.66 -20.64 35.54
CA GLY A 509 -1.95 -21.08 36.08
C GLY A 509 -2.09 -22.59 36.14
N GLU A 510 -1.02 -23.36 36.21
CA GLU A 510 -1.06 -24.80 36.39
C GLU A 510 -1.79 -25.15 37.71
N GLY A 511 -2.69 -26.13 37.70
CA GLY A 511 -3.49 -26.54 38.84
C GLY A 511 -4.68 -25.61 39.20
N LEU A 512 -4.84 -24.48 38.55
CA LEU A 512 -6.01 -23.63 38.74
C LEU A 512 -7.27 -24.25 38.13
N PRO A 513 -8.43 -24.16 38.78
CA PRO A 513 -9.71 -24.57 38.22
C PRO A 513 -10.06 -23.80 36.93
N GLY A 514 -10.96 -24.34 36.10
CA GLY A 514 -11.54 -23.61 34.99
C GLY A 514 -12.23 -22.31 35.47
N GLY A 515 -11.89 -21.17 34.84
CA GLY A 515 -12.40 -19.88 35.30
C GLY A 515 -11.75 -18.69 34.62
N VAL A 516 -12.14 -17.49 35.03
CA VAL A 516 -11.57 -16.22 34.58
C VAL A 516 -10.64 -15.69 35.67
N TYR A 517 -9.43 -15.34 35.25
CA TYR A 517 -8.40 -14.80 36.14
C TYR A 517 -7.78 -13.53 35.55
N MET A 518 -7.09 -12.77 36.42
CA MET A 518 -6.26 -11.63 36.01
C MET A 518 -4.80 -11.97 36.29
N VAL A 519 -3.97 -11.91 35.26
CA VAL A 519 -2.51 -12.11 35.35
C VAL A 519 -1.86 -10.74 35.38
N ARG A 520 -1.15 -10.42 36.43
CA ARG A 520 -0.36 -9.20 36.56
C ARG A 520 1.10 -9.52 36.40
N ILE A 521 1.73 -8.88 35.41
CA ILE A 521 3.14 -9.05 35.08
C ILE A 521 3.91 -7.83 35.58
N TYR A 522 5.11 -8.04 36.05
CA TYR A 522 6.06 -7.03 36.49
C TYR A 522 7.38 -7.20 35.77
N TYR A 523 7.90 -6.11 35.22
CA TYR A 523 9.20 -6.10 34.57
C TYR A 523 9.80 -4.70 34.58
N ALA A 524 11.05 -4.56 35.00
CA ALA A 524 11.80 -3.29 35.02
C ALA A 524 11.01 -2.11 35.61
N GLY A 525 10.26 -2.35 36.72
CA GLY A 525 9.44 -1.33 37.40
C GLY A 525 8.11 -1.00 36.74
N LYS A 526 7.77 -1.63 35.63
CA LYS A 526 6.47 -1.53 34.95
C LYS A 526 5.56 -2.69 35.34
N THR A 527 4.25 -2.48 35.18
CA THR A 527 3.23 -3.52 35.40
C THR A 527 2.20 -3.54 34.29
N ARG A 528 1.79 -4.76 33.91
CA ARG A 528 0.65 -4.97 33.02
C ARG A 528 -0.28 -6.02 33.57
N THR A 529 -1.58 -5.80 33.41
CA THR A 529 -2.60 -6.77 33.83
C THR A 529 -3.39 -7.26 32.63
N MET A 530 -3.48 -8.57 32.49
CA MET A 530 -4.18 -9.23 31.38
C MET A 530 -5.23 -10.21 31.90
N LYS A 531 -6.29 -10.42 31.11
CA LYS A 531 -7.32 -11.41 31.41
C LYS A 531 -6.87 -12.79 30.91
N MET A 532 -6.95 -13.79 31.76
CA MET A 532 -6.71 -15.20 31.46
C MET A 532 -8.03 -15.98 31.57
N LEU A 533 -8.31 -16.80 30.56
CA LEU A 533 -9.35 -17.81 30.60
C LEU A 533 -8.68 -19.19 30.73
N LYS A 534 -9.02 -19.93 31.80
CA LYS A 534 -8.49 -21.25 32.06
C LYS A 534 -9.55 -22.32 31.75
#